data_1b31091589f970e2fa15e79c67c22cdf
#
_entry.id   1b31091589f970e2fa15e79c67c22cdf
#
_cell.length_a   1.000
_cell.length_b   1.000
_cell.length_c   1.000
_cell.angle_alpha   90.00
_cell.angle_beta   90.00
_cell.angle_gamma   90.00
#
_symmetry.space_group_name_H-M   'P 1'
#
loop_
_entity.id
_entity.type
_entity.pdbx_description
1 polymer ?
#
loop_
_entity_poly.entity_id
_entity_poly.type
_entity_poly.pdbx_seq_one_letter_code
_entity_poly.pdbx_strand_id
1 'polypeptide(L)'
;KVHGFGEITSRPFPARNPPFDVATVPDYLERARAAFGADRLMLATDFPPSAAREGYGSVISLLTEYIERWGTEERVALLGGTAESLFPFQTP
;
A
#
# COMPACT_ATOMS: atom_id res chain seq x y z
N LYS A 1 0.37 9.66 -1.44
CA LYS A 1 1.06 8.42 -1.03
C LYS A 1 0.10 7.50 -0.30
N VAL A 2 0.16 6.22 -0.62
CA VAL A 2 -0.67 5.18 0.02
C VAL A 2 0.19 4.46 1.06
N HIS A 3 -0.08 4.71 2.33
CA HIS A 3 0.58 4.06 3.46
C HIS A 3 -0.37 3.97 4.66
N GLY A 4 0.11 3.44 5.76
CA GLY A 4 -0.69 3.34 6.98
C GLY A 4 -1.65 2.15 7.02
N PHE A 5 -1.50 1.19 6.13
CA PHE A 5 -2.39 0.03 6.08
C PHE A 5 -2.42 -0.76 7.38
N GLY A 6 -1.27 -0.89 8.04
CA GLY A 6 -1.22 -1.57 9.33
C GLY A 6 -1.93 -0.83 10.45
N GLU A 7 -2.19 0.47 10.27
CA GLU A 7 -2.90 1.27 11.25
C GLU A 7 -4.42 1.20 11.07
N ILE A 8 -4.88 1.08 9.83
CA ILE A 8 -6.31 1.14 9.50
C ILE A 8 -6.99 -0.22 9.45
N THR A 9 -6.23 -1.31 9.42
CA THR A 9 -6.79 -2.67 9.48
C THR A 9 -7.15 -3.04 10.91
N SER A 10 -8.25 -3.79 11.07
CA SER A 10 -8.59 -4.37 12.36
C SER A 10 -7.59 -5.44 12.73
N ARG A 11 -6.95 -5.27 13.87
CA ARG A 11 -6.01 -6.25 14.42
C ARG A 11 -5.83 -6.07 15.92
N PRO A 12 -5.44 -7.12 16.64
CA PRO A 12 -5.09 -6.97 18.06
C PRO A 12 -3.88 -6.07 18.23
N PHE A 13 -3.85 -5.28 19.28
CA PHE A 13 -2.73 -4.42 19.60
C PHE A 13 -2.11 -4.84 20.94
N PRO A 14 -0.77 -4.80 21.09
CA PRO A 14 0.25 -4.59 20.03
C PRO A 14 0.39 -5.83 19.16
N ALA A 15 0.66 -5.62 17.88
CA ALA A 15 0.81 -6.73 16.96
C ALA A 15 2.08 -6.56 16.13
N ARG A 16 2.95 -7.58 16.19
CA ARG A 16 4.10 -7.69 15.28
C ARG A 16 3.82 -8.84 14.33
N ASN A 17 4.05 -8.61 13.05
CA ASN A 17 3.82 -9.58 12.00
C ASN A 17 2.47 -10.31 12.16
N PRO A 18 1.37 -9.58 12.43
CA PRO A 18 0.09 -10.23 12.56
C PRO A 18 -0.37 -10.78 11.22
N PRO A 19 -1.18 -11.84 11.19
CA PRO A 19 -1.92 -12.15 9.99
C PRO A 19 -2.92 -11.01 9.76
N PHE A 20 -2.73 -10.24 8.69
CA PHE A 20 -3.68 -9.21 8.29
C PHE A 20 -4.78 -9.87 7.47
N ASP A 21 -6.02 -9.54 7.79
CA ASP A 21 -7.16 -9.92 6.98
C ASP A 21 -7.49 -8.77 6.02
N VAL A 22 -7.29 -8.99 4.73
CA VAL A 22 -7.55 -7.99 3.70
C VAL A 22 -9.01 -7.53 3.70
N ALA A 23 -9.93 -8.39 4.15
CA ALA A 23 -11.35 -8.06 4.25
C ALA A 23 -11.63 -6.98 5.32
N THR A 24 -10.72 -6.77 6.25
CA THR A 24 -10.87 -5.73 7.28
C THR A 24 -10.31 -4.37 6.87
N VAL A 25 -9.71 -4.26 5.68
CA VAL A 25 -9.20 -2.98 5.16
C VAL A 25 -10.39 -2.11 4.78
N PRO A 26 -10.54 -0.92 5.37
CA PRO A 26 -11.58 0.02 4.95
C PRO A 26 -11.40 0.46 3.50
N ASP A 27 -12.47 0.99 2.91
CA ASP A 27 -12.51 1.34 1.48
C ASP A 27 -11.78 2.63 1.10
N TYR A 28 -10.89 3.13 1.96
CA TYR A 28 -10.19 4.40 1.71
C TYR A 28 -9.37 4.38 0.43
N LEU A 29 -8.69 3.26 0.14
CA LEU A 29 -7.90 3.15 -1.06
C LEU A 29 -8.78 3.12 -2.31
N GLU A 30 -9.93 2.45 -2.25
CA GLU A 30 -10.89 2.45 -3.34
C GLU A 30 -11.45 3.84 -3.59
N ARG A 31 -11.72 4.58 -2.52
CA ARG A 31 -12.19 5.98 -2.63
C ARG A 31 -11.12 6.87 -3.23
N ALA A 32 -9.86 6.71 -2.82
CA ALA A 32 -8.74 7.45 -3.38
C ALA A 32 -8.56 7.12 -4.87
N ARG A 33 -8.65 5.83 -5.22
CA ARG A 33 -8.55 5.39 -6.62
C ARG A 33 -9.66 6.00 -7.47
N ALA A 34 -10.89 6.00 -6.97
CA ALA A 34 -12.02 6.58 -7.68
C ALA A 34 -11.90 8.10 -7.85
N ALA A 35 -11.38 8.79 -6.83
CA ALA A 35 -11.25 10.24 -6.82
C ALA A 35 -10.07 10.74 -7.66
N PHE A 36 -8.92 10.06 -7.59
CA PHE A 36 -7.67 10.55 -8.18
C PHE A 36 -7.17 9.73 -9.36
N GLY A 37 -7.55 8.45 -9.45
CA GLY A 37 -6.97 7.51 -10.40
C GLY A 37 -5.68 6.90 -9.87
N ALA A 38 -5.39 5.67 -10.29
CA ALA A 38 -4.19 4.96 -9.82
C ALA A 38 -2.88 5.63 -10.29
N ASP A 39 -2.93 6.35 -11.41
CA ASP A 39 -1.80 7.11 -11.94
C ASP A 39 -1.42 8.33 -11.11
N ARG A 40 -2.18 8.63 -10.06
CA ARG A 40 -1.88 9.68 -9.07
C ARG A 40 -1.62 9.12 -7.67
N LEU A 41 -1.57 7.81 -7.53
CA LEU A 41 -1.32 7.15 -6.27
C LEU A 41 0.06 6.49 -6.30
N MET A 42 0.79 6.60 -5.20
CA MET A 42 2.11 6.00 -5.03
C MET A 42 2.14 5.16 -3.77
N LEU A 43 2.66 3.95 -3.86
CA LEU A 43 2.90 3.12 -2.69
C LEU A 43 3.94 3.77 -1.79
N ALA A 44 3.68 3.71 -0.50
CA ALA A 44 4.65 4.01 0.55
C ALA A 44 4.48 3.02 1.70
N THR A 45 5.56 2.72 2.41
CA THR A 45 5.56 1.71 3.47
C THR A 45 5.57 2.28 4.87
N ASP A 46 5.86 3.57 4.99
CA ASP A 46 6.08 4.21 6.28
C ASP A 46 7.24 3.55 7.05
N PHE A 47 8.27 3.14 6.32
CA PHE A 47 9.52 2.64 6.93
C PHE A 47 10.30 3.83 7.55
N PRO A 48 10.95 3.70 8.71
CA PRO A 48 11.12 2.48 9.50
C PRO A 48 10.02 2.18 10.54
N PRO A 49 9.10 3.10 10.92
CA PRO A 49 8.09 2.76 11.93
C PRO A 49 7.29 1.49 11.64
N SER A 50 6.93 1.25 10.39
CA SER A 50 6.19 0.05 10.00
C SER A 50 6.97 -1.24 10.27
N ALA A 51 8.30 -1.22 10.15
CA ALA A 51 9.13 -2.38 10.43
C ALA A 51 9.09 -2.77 11.92
N ALA A 52 9.01 -1.77 12.80
CA ALA A 52 8.92 -2.00 14.24
C ALA A 52 7.52 -2.35 14.72
N ARG A 53 6.51 -1.88 14.01
CA ARG A 53 5.10 -1.97 14.42
C ARG A 53 4.40 -3.20 13.84
N GLU A 54 4.28 -3.27 12.52
CA GLU A 54 3.56 -4.35 11.82
C GLU A 54 4.48 -5.38 11.19
N GLY A 55 5.70 -4.98 10.90
CA GLY A 55 6.62 -5.73 10.06
C GLY A 55 6.53 -5.26 8.62
N TYR A 56 7.68 -4.94 8.02
CA TYR A 56 7.75 -4.40 6.66
C TYR A 56 7.12 -5.35 5.64
N GLY A 57 7.47 -6.64 5.71
CA GLY A 57 6.94 -7.64 4.79
C GLY A 57 5.43 -7.81 4.90
N SER A 58 4.89 -7.70 6.12
CA SER A 58 3.45 -7.82 6.37
C SER A 58 2.67 -6.68 5.70
N VAL A 59 3.19 -5.46 5.78
CA VAL A 59 2.56 -4.29 5.14
C VAL A 59 2.54 -4.43 3.63
N ILE A 60 3.66 -4.84 3.03
CA ILE A 60 3.76 -5.05 1.59
C ILE A 60 2.81 -6.17 1.14
N SER A 61 2.79 -7.29 1.86
CA SER A 61 1.92 -8.42 1.53
C SER A 61 0.45 -8.05 1.59
N LEU A 62 0.05 -7.30 2.61
CA LEU A 62 -1.34 -6.86 2.76
C LEU A 62 -1.76 -5.98 1.58
N LEU A 63 -0.93 -5.00 1.21
CA LEU A 63 -1.25 -4.13 0.10
C LEU A 63 -1.30 -4.88 -1.23
N THR A 64 -0.33 -5.76 -1.47
CA THR A 64 -0.27 -6.57 -2.69
C THR A 64 -1.52 -7.43 -2.84
N GLU A 65 -1.94 -8.08 -1.76
CA GLU A 65 -3.17 -8.87 -1.73
C GLU A 65 -4.41 -8.00 -1.98
N TYR A 66 -4.46 -6.84 -1.35
CA TYR A 66 -5.61 -5.93 -1.49
C TYR A 66 -5.81 -5.50 -2.95
N ILE A 67 -4.74 -5.18 -3.67
CA ILE A 67 -4.84 -4.68 -5.04
C ILE A 67 -4.89 -5.78 -6.11
N GLU A 68 -4.90 -7.05 -5.73
CA GLU A 68 -5.06 -8.15 -6.70
C GLU A 68 -6.31 -7.99 -7.57
N ARG A 69 -7.35 -7.38 -7.03
CA ARG A 69 -8.60 -7.09 -7.73
C ARG A 69 -8.50 -5.98 -8.79
N TRP A 70 -7.41 -5.20 -8.75
CA TRP A 70 -7.21 -4.10 -9.70
C TRP A 70 -6.68 -4.61 -11.03
N GLY A 71 -6.93 -3.84 -12.11
CA GLY A 71 -6.32 -4.12 -13.41
C GLY A 71 -4.80 -4.01 -13.37
N THR A 72 -4.13 -4.68 -14.30
CA THR A 72 -2.67 -4.73 -14.35
C THR A 72 -2.05 -3.34 -14.43
N GLU A 73 -2.59 -2.45 -15.27
CA GLU A 73 -2.07 -1.09 -15.43
C GLU A 73 -2.15 -0.28 -14.14
N GLU A 74 -3.26 -0.43 -13.42
CA GLU A 74 -3.46 0.27 -12.15
C GLU A 74 -2.49 -0.24 -11.07
N ARG A 75 -2.27 -1.56 -11.02
CA ARG A 75 -1.29 -2.13 -10.08
C ARG A 75 0.11 -1.68 -10.36
N VAL A 76 0.50 -1.67 -11.64
CA VAL A 76 1.83 -1.19 -12.06
C VAL A 76 2.01 0.28 -11.69
N ALA A 77 0.99 1.10 -11.93
CA ALA A 77 1.03 2.52 -11.56
C ALA A 77 1.27 2.71 -10.07
N LEU A 78 0.47 2.07 -9.22
CA LEU A 78 0.58 2.19 -7.77
C LEU A 78 1.94 1.70 -7.25
N LEU A 79 2.42 0.56 -7.77
CA LEU A 79 3.65 -0.07 -7.29
C LEU A 79 4.93 0.62 -7.71
N GLY A 80 4.90 1.48 -8.72
CA GLY A 80 6.11 2.18 -9.14
C GLY A 80 5.93 3.14 -10.30
N GLY A 81 5.02 2.87 -11.23
CA GLY A 81 4.86 3.65 -12.46
C GLY A 81 4.55 5.13 -12.21
N THR A 82 3.67 5.42 -11.27
CA THR A 82 3.34 6.80 -10.88
C THR A 82 4.58 7.53 -10.35
N ALA A 83 5.35 6.89 -9.48
CA ALA A 83 6.57 7.48 -8.94
C ALA A 83 7.60 7.73 -10.04
N GLU A 84 7.77 6.79 -10.95
CA GLU A 84 8.68 6.94 -12.09
C GLU A 84 8.31 8.11 -13.00
N SER A 85 7.01 8.33 -13.18
CA SER A 85 6.53 9.44 -14.03
C SER A 85 6.76 10.82 -13.40
N LEU A 86 6.78 10.89 -12.07
CA LEU A 86 6.94 12.14 -11.32
C LEU A 86 8.40 12.44 -10.96
N PHE A 87 9.18 11.40 -10.72
CA PHE A 87 10.57 11.53 -10.30
C PHE A 87 11.47 10.81 -11.29
N PRO A 88 12.23 11.55 -12.11
CA PRO A 88 13.09 10.94 -13.13
C PRO A 88 14.27 10.24 -12.44
N PHE A 89 14.17 8.94 -12.29
CA PHE A 89 15.26 8.14 -11.77
C PHE A 89 16.30 7.91 -12.86
N GLN A 90 17.57 8.15 -12.54
CA GLN A 90 18.66 7.84 -13.45
C GLN A 90 19.16 6.44 -13.17
N THR A 91 19.27 5.64 -14.23
CA THR A 91 19.96 4.37 -14.15
C THR A 91 21.46 4.60 -14.03
N PRO A 92 22.13 3.94 -13.09
CA PRO A 92 23.58 4.06 -12.96
C PRO A 92 24.33 3.52 -14.17
#